data_ae48947ed75457b56f37292b76bd707e
#
_entry.id   ae48947ed75457b56f37292b76bd707e
#
_cell.length_a   1.000
_cell.length_b   1.000
_cell.length_c   1.000
_cell.angle_alpha   90.00
_cell.angle_beta   90.00
_cell.angle_gamma   90.00
#
_symmetry.space_group_name_H-M   'P 1'
#
loop_
_entity.id
_entity.type
_entity.pdbx_description
1 polymer ?
#
loop_
_entity_poly.entity_id
_entity_poly.type
_entity_poly.pdbx_seq_one_letter_code
_entity_poly.pdbx_strand_id
1 'polypeptide(L)'
;MKNKIISILLIAFVAVLLFLSLQTSSVKNLNLTTISGEKITSQSLIGKITLINFWATDCPGCINEMPGLIETYNQYKDQGLEVIAVAMYYDPPSRVISFTKNNNLPFPVVLDTNKEIISKFNNVKLTPTSIILDENGYVINTIIGEIDFNEFNKKLIKLLK
;
A
#
# COMPACT_ATOMS: atom_id res chain seq x y z
N MET A 1 -15.25 49.44 2.97
CA MET A 1 -13.97 48.84 3.35
C MET A 1 -14.14 47.51 4.10
N LYS A 2 -14.97 47.38 5.13
CA LYS A 2 -15.24 46.15 5.91
C LYS A 2 -15.61 44.94 5.04
N ASN A 3 -16.54 45.11 4.08
CA ASN A 3 -17.01 43.97 3.24
C ASN A 3 -15.91 43.42 2.32
N LYS A 4 -14.99 44.28 1.81
CA LYS A 4 -13.87 43.81 0.99
C LYS A 4 -12.85 43.00 1.81
N ILE A 5 -12.61 43.40 3.06
CA ILE A 5 -11.71 42.70 3.99
C ILE A 5 -12.29 41.32 4.33
N ILE A 6 -13.61 41.23 4.59
CA ILE A 6 -14.29 39.98 4.90
C ILE A 6 -14.21 39.01 3.68
N SER A 7 -14.44 39.53 2.46
CA SER A 7 -14.34 38.70 1.25
C SER A 7 -12.93 38.15 1.03
N ILE A 8 -11.89 38.94 1.26
CA ILE A 8 -10.49 38.50 1.13
C ILE A 8 -10.16 37.44 2.18
N LEU A 9 -10.59 37.61 3.42
CA LEU A 9 -10.40 36.59 4.47
C LEU A 9 -11.11 35.28 4.15
N LEU A 10 -12.30 35.35 3.59
CA LEU A 10 -13.08 34.17 3.20
C LEU A 10 -12.42 33.41 2.05
N ILE A 11 -11.91 34.11 1.04
CA ILE A 11 -11.16 33.52 -0.08
C ILE A 11 -9.87 32.88 0.41
N ALA A 12 -9.11 33.58 1.28
CA ALA A 12 -7.91 33.01 1.87
C ALA A 12 -8.18 31.76 2.70
N PHE A 13 -9.26 31.76 3.49
CA PHE A 13 -9.68 30.60 4.28
C PHE A 13 -10.05 29.40 3.39
N VAL A 14 -10.84 29.62 2.33
CA VAL A 14 -11.19 28.57 1.36
C VAL A 14 -9.95 28.04 0.64
N ALA A 15 -9.02 28.91 0.25
CA ALA A 15 -7.76 28.52 -0.37
C ALA A 15 -6.90 27.65 0.56
N VAL A 16 -6.84 28.00 1.86
CA VAL A 16 -6.14 27.19 2.87
C VAL A 16 -6.81 25.82 3.05
N LEU A 17 -8.16 25.79 3.13
CA LEU A 17 -8.89 24.51 3.22
C LEU A 17 -8.66 23.63 1.99
N LEU A 18 -8.68 24.20 0.79
CA LEU A 18 -8.37 23.50 -0.45
C LEU A 18 -6.91 22.99 -0.47
N PHE A 19 -5.96 23.81 -0.03
CA PHE A 19 -4.55 23.43 0.06
C PHE A 19 -4.35 22.26 1.06
N LEU A 20 -5.01 22.30 2.22
CA LEU A 20 -4.95 21.23 3.21
C LEU A 20 -5.63 19.94 2.71
N SER A 21 -6.70 20.03 1.91
CA SER A 21 -7.38 18.87 1.34
C SER A 21 -6.60 18.21 0.19
N LEU A 22 -5.67 18.92 -0.43
CA LEU A 22 -4.79 18.41 -1.50
C LEU A 22 -3.51 17.75 -0.96
N GLN A 23 -3.33 17.65 0.36
CA GLN A 23 -2.20 16.93 0.94
C GLN A 23 -2.40 15.42 0.77
N THR A 24 -2.04 14.92 -0.40
CA THR A 24 -1.96 13.47 -0.68
C THR A 24 -0.88 12.88 0.22
N SER A 25 -1.23 11.86 0.99
CA SER A 25 -0.28 11.17 1.87
C SER A 25 0.77 10.47 1.01
N SER A 26 1.99 11.00 1.01
CA SER A 26 3.14 10.38 0.37
C SER A 26 3.85 9.49 1.38
N VAL A 27 4.20 8.28 1.00
CA VAL A 27 4.98 7.36 1.82
C VAL A 27 6.46 7.69 1.70
N LYS A 28 6.83 8.83 2.30
CA LYS A 28 8.24 9.24 2.41
C LYS A 28 8.94 8.41 3.49
N ASN A 29 10.22 8.08 3.26
CA ASN A 29 11.07 7.35 4.21
C ASN A 29 10.58 5.94 4.56
N LEU A 30 10.08 5.20 3.57
CA LEU A 30 9.84 3.78 3.72
C LEU A 30 11.21 3.07 3.68
N ASN A 31 11.52 2.32 4.72
CA ASN A 31 12.69 1.45 4.80
C ASN A 31 12.21 0.10 5.34
N LEU A 32 12.08 -0.86 4.46
CA LEU A 32 11.62 -2.20 4.79
C LEU A 32 12.78 -3.19 4.65
N THR A 33 12.76 -4.21 5.51
CA THR A 33 13.65 -5.37 5.35
C THR A 33 12.78 -6.60 5.18
N THR A 34 12.93 -7.29 4.08
CA THR A 34 12.18 -8.51 3.77
C THR A 34 12.65 -9.68 4.63
N ILE A 35 11.87 -10.75 4.67
CA ILE A 35 12.27 -12.00 5.34
C ILE A 35 13.49 -12.66 4.70
N SER A 36 13.82 -12.32 3.43
CA SER A 36 15.04 -12.74 2.72
C SER A 36 16.25 -11.84 3.01
N GLY A 37 16.06 -10.73 3.74
CA GLY A 37 17.14 -9.76 4.06
C GLY A 37 17.31 -8.65 3.02
N GLU A 38 16.52 -8.61 1.96
CA GLU A 38 16.53 -7.54 0.97
C GLU A 38 15.99 -6.24 1.59
N LYS A 39 16.56 -5.10 1.19
CA LYS A 39 16.11 -3.77 1.63
C LYS A 39 15.30 -3.09 0.53
N ILE A 40 14.09 -2.68 0.88
CA ILE A 40 13.20 -1.91 0.02
C ILE A 40 13.06 -0.51 0.62
N THR A 41 13.37 0.50 -0.19
CA THR A 41 13.26 1.91 0.20
C THR A 41 12.20 2.63 -0.63
N SER A 42 11.71 3.78 -0.15
CA SER A 42 10.83 4.63 -0.96
C SER A 42 11.44 4.92 -2.34
N GLN A 43 12.77 5.12 -2.40
CA GLN A 43 13.47 5.40 -3.67
C GLN A 43 13.44 4.23 -4.65
N SER A 44 13.49 2.98 -4.17
CA SER A 44 13.44 1.78 -5.03
C SER A 44 12.05 1.50 -5.60
N LEU A 45 11.02 2.19 -5.10
CA LEU A 45 9.64 2.09 -5.56
C LEU A 45 9.25 3.20 -6.55
N ILE A 46 10.09 4.24 -6.69
CA ILE A 46 9.82 5.32 -7.67
C ILE A 46 9.82 4.73 -9.09
N GLY A 47 8.83 5.14 -9.87
CA GLY A 47 8.60 4.63 -11.23
C GLY A 47 7.80 3.33 -11.28
N LYS A 48 7.34 2.82 -10.14
CA LYS A 48 6.51 1.60 -10.05
C LYS A 48 5.14 1.91 -9.45
N ILE A 49 4.11 1.24 -9.93
CA ILE A 49 2.85 1.12 -9.20
C ILE A 49 3.06 0.07 -8.11
N THR A 50 2.90 0.47 -6.85
CA THR A 50 3.18 -0.44 -5.73
C THR A 50 1.90 -0.80 -4.99
N LEU A 51 1.63 -2.09 -4.83
CA LEU A 51 0.57 -2.62 -3.98
C LEU A 51 1.19 -3.11 -2.69
N ILE A 52 0.83 -2.47 -1.57
CA ILE A 52 1.21 -2.90 -0.22
C ILE A 52 0.02 -3.62 0.39
N ASN A 53 0.15 -4.94 0.58
CA ASN A 53 -0.91 -5.79 1.12
C ASN A 53 -0.60 -6.14 2.57
N PHE A 54 -1.47 -5.73 3.48
CA PHE A 54 -1.42 -6.07 4.90
C PHE A 54 -2.24 -7.32 5.16
N TRP A 55 -1.58 -8.37 5.66
CA TRP A 55 -2.15 -9.71 5.79
C TRP A 55 -1.70 -10.44 7.05
N ALA A 56 -2.32 -11.59 7.32
CA ALA A 56 -1.90 -12.51 8.36
C ALA A 56 -2.19 -13.95 7.95
N THR A 57 -1.44 -14.92 8.50
CA THR A 57 -1.59 -16.35 8.21
C THR A 57 -2.86 -16.96 8.79
N ASP A 58 -3.50 -16.31 9.78
CA ASP A 58 -4.76 -16.70 10.40
C ASP A 58 -5.97 -15.91 9.88
N CYS A 59 -5.80 -15.15 8.80
CA CYS A 59 -6.84 -14.35 8.17
C CYS A 59 -7.41 -15.10 6.94
N PRO A 60 -8.62 -15.66 6.99
CA PRO A 60 -9.16 -16.45 5.88
C PRO A 60 -9.25 -15.69 4.56
N GLY A 61 -9.73 -14.42 4.58
CA GLY A 61 -9.80 -13.59 3.38
C GLY A 61 -8.43 -13.28 2.79
N CYS A 62 -7.38 -13.14 3.64
CA CYS A 62 -6.02 -12.95 3.16
C CYS A 62 -5.52 -14.18 2.41
N ILE A 63 -5.82 -15.38 2.92
CA ILE A 63 -5.41 -16.63 2.29
C ILE A 63 -6.17 -16.85 0.98
N ASN A 64 -7.47 -16.50 0.95
CA ASN A 64 -8.30 -16.62 -0.24
C ASN A 64 -7.83 -15.72 -1.38
N GLU A 65 -7.36 -14.50 -1.09
CA GLU A 65 -6.90 -13.56 -2.13
C GLU A 65 -5.46 -13.84 -2.62
N MET A 66 -4.65 -14.60 -1.86
CA MET A 66 -3.24 -14.81 -2.17
C MET A 66 -2.96 -15.37 -3.58
N PRO A 67 -3.73 -16.36 -4.10
CA PRO A 67 -3.55 -16.82 -5.48
C PRO A 67 -3.73 -15.72 -6.52
N GLY A 68 -4.73 -14.84 -6.35
CA GLY A 68 -4.98 -13.71 -7.25
C GLY A 68 -3.86 -12.66 -7.19
N LEU A 69 -3.28 -12.41 -6.00
CA LEU A 69 -2.10 -11.56 -5.85
C LEU A 69 -0.89 -12.12 -6.59
N ILE A 70 -0.65 -13.44 -6.47
CA ILE A 70 0.45 -14.13 -7.16
C ILE A 70 0.28 -14.02 -8.68
N GLU A 71 -0.92 -14.30 -9.18
CA GLU A 71 -1.24 -14.22 -10.61
C GLU A 71 -1.03 -12.80 -11.14
N THR A 72 -1.61 -11.80 -10.46
CA THR A 72 -1.49 -10.39 -10.82
C THR A 72 -0.03 -9.92 -10.81
N TYR A 73 0.74 -10.26 -9.77
CA TYR A 73 2.15 -9.91 -9.70
C TYR A 73 2.94 -10.52 -10.86
N ASN A 74 2.79 -11.82 -11.12
CA ASN A 74 3.50 -12.49 -12.21
C ASN A 74 3.15 -11.92 -13.58
N GLN A 75 1.91 -11.47 -13.77
CA GLN A 75 1.45 -10.88 -15.04
C GLN A 75 2.01 -9.48 -15.28
N TYR A 76 2.16 -8.65 -14.21
CA TYR A 76 2.42 -7.22 -14.37
C TYR A 76 3.76 -6.74 -13.79
N LYS A 77 4.54 -7.57 -13.09
CA LYS A 77 5.83 -7.16 -12.50
C LYS A 77 6.81 -6.56 -13.52
N ASP A 78 6.87 -7.14 -14.71
CA ASP A 78 7.75 -6.67 -15.80
C ASP A 78 7.19 -5.42 -16.50
N GLN A 79 5.96 -5.03 -16.17
CA GLN A 79 5.31 -3.81 -16.65
C GLN A 79 5.34 -2.68 -15.61
N GLY A 80 5.99 -2.88 -14.46
CA GLY A 80 6.15 -1.87 -13.43
C GLY A 80 5.25 -2.02 -12.21
N LEU A 81 4.61 -3.19 -12.01
CA LEU A 81 3.93 -3.50 -10.75
C LEU A 81 4.94 -4.02 -9.72
N GLU A 82 4.90 -3.46 -8.53
CA GLU A 82 5.52 -4.04 -7.33
C GLU A 82 4.43 -4.46 -6.34
N VAL A 83 4.62 -5.61 -5.68
CA VAL A 83 3.76 -6.07 -4.58
C VAL A 83 4.63 -6.30 -3.36
N ILE A 84 4.23 -5.75 -2.22
CA ILE A 84 4.89 -5.95 -0.93
C ILE A 84 3.87 -6.49 0.05
N ALA A 85 4.04 -7.74 0.48
CA ALA A 85 3.18 -8.35 1.48
C ALA A 85 3.72 -8.05 2.89
N VAL A 86 2.98 -7.26 3.67
CA VAL A 86 3.34 -6.87 5.04
C VAL A 86 2.54 -7.74 6.01
N ALA A 87 3.21 -8.67 6.67
CA ALA A 87 2.60 -9.48 7.71
C ALA A 87 2.39 -8.65 8.98
N MET A 88 1.19 -8.74 9.53
CA MET A 88 0.77 -7.98 10.70
C MET A 88 1.59 -8.36 11.94
N TYR A 89 1.79 -7.40 12.82
CA TYR A 89 2.62 -7.50 14.04
C TYR A 89 2.23 -8.65 14.99
N TYR A 90 0.99 -9.10 14.94
CA TYR A 90 0.49 -10.19 15.78
C TYR A 90 0.70 -11.58 15.17
N ASP A 91 1.08 -11.66 13.89
CA ASP A 91 1.31 -12.93 13.22
C ASP A 91 2.72 -13.46 13.54
N PRO A 92 2.84 -14.69 14.09
CA PRO A 92 4.14 -15.23 14.43
C PRO A 92 5.08 -15.32 13.23
N PRO A 93 6.31 -14.77 13.30
CA PRO A 93 7.27 -14.79 12.19
C PRO A 93 7.49 -16.18 11.59
N SER A 94 7.53 -17.23 12.41
CA SER A 94 7.70 -18.61 11.95
C SER A 94 6.55 -19.08 11.05
N ARG A 95 5.32 -18.66 11.31
CA ARG A 95 4.16 -18.98 10.46
C ARG A 95 4.26 -18.26 9.13
N VAL A 96 4.58 -16.97 9.14
CA VAL A 96 4.74 -16.14 7.93
C VAL A 96 5.82 -16.72 7.03
N ILE A 97 7.00 -17.04 7.60
CA ILE A 97 8.12 -17.63 6.85
C ILE A 97 7.72 -18.99 6.25
N SER A 98 7.08 -19.85 7.04
CA SER A 98 6.61 -21.15 6.57
C SER A 98 5.58 -21.03 5.46
N PHE A 99 4.60 -20.12 5.63
CA PHE A 99 3.58 -19.86 4.61
C PHE A 99 4.19 -19.36 3.31
N THR A 100 5.06 -18.35 3.39
CA THR A 100 5.77 -17.78 2.23
C THR A 100 6.52 -18.85 1.44
N LYS A 101 7.26 -19.73 2.14
CA LYS A 101 8.01 -20.81 1.51
C LYS A 101 7.11 -21.88 0.89
N ASN A 102 6.09 -22.33 1.63
CA ASN A 102 5.21 -23.42 1.18
C ASN A 102 4.35 -23.02 -0.02
N ASN A 103 4.00 -21.72 -0.13
CA ASN A 103 3.19 -21.19 -1.22
C ASN A 103 4.04 -20.51 -2.31
N ASN A 104 5.38 -20.52 -2.20
CA ASN A 104 6.31 -19.91 -3.15
C ASN A 104 5.91 -18.48 -3.52
N LEU A 105 5.64 -17.62 -2.52
CA LEU A 105 5.24 -16.24 -2.78
C LEU A 105 6.31 -15.52 -3.61
N PRO A 106 5.98 -14.98 -4.81
CA PRO A 106 6.96 -14.45 -5.75
C PRO A 106 7.38 -13.01 -5.47
N PHE A 107 6.73 -12.36 -4.52
CA PHE A 107 6.93 -10.96 -4.15
C PHE A 107 7.56 -10.82 -2.76
N PRO A 108 8.15 -9.66 -2.45
CA PRO A 108 8.70 -9.35 -1.13
C PRO A 108 7.71 -9.53 0.01
N VAL A 109 8.14 -10.21 1.07
CA VAL A 109 7.38 -10.37 2.31
C VAL A 109 8.14 -9.71 3.45
N VAL A 110 7.44 -8.89 4.24
CA VAL A 110 7.99 -8.10 5.34
C VAL A 110 7.22 -8.39 6.62
N LEU A 111 7.90 -8.38 7.76
CA LEU A 111 7.29 -8.52 9.09
C LEU A 111 7.18 -7.14 9.75
N ASP A 112 5.99 -6.75 10.18
CA ASP A 112 5.79 -5.50 10.93
C ASP A 112 5.73 -5.75 12.45
N THR A 113 6.80 -6.34 13.01
CA THR A 113 6.83 -6.82 14.40
C THR A 113 6.64 -5.71 15.44
N ASN A 114 6.97 -4.48 15.12
CA ASN A 114 6.93 -3.32 16.03
C ASN A 114 5.89 -2.26 15.63
N LYS A 115 5.02 -2.56 14.68
CA LYS A 115 3.95 -1.66 14.19
C LYS A 115 4.45 -0.40 13.47
N GLU A 116 5.71 -0.36 13.07
CA GLU A 116 6.27 0.81 12.38
C GLU A 116 5.68 0.99 10.98
N ILE A 117 5.39 -0.12 10.30
CA ILE A 117 4.88 -0.06 8.93
C ILE A 117 3.42 0.36 8.95
N ILE A 118 2.56 -0.30 9.73
CA ILE A 118 1.14 0.09 9.82
C ILE A 118 0.95 1.53 10.28
N SER A 119 1.85 2.06 11.12
CA SER A 119 1.76 3.47 11.58
C SER A 119 1.97 4.48 10.45
N LYS A 120 2.76 4.13 9.43
CA LYS A 120 2.96 4.94 8.22
C LYS A 120 1.74 4.95 7.29
N PHE A 121 0.84 3.96 7.46
CA PHE A 121 -0.35 3.76 6.63
C PHE A 121 -1.65 3.94 7.44
N ASN A 122 -1.75 5.05 8.21
CA ASN A 122 -2.92 5.42 9.00
C ASN A 122 -3.38 4.35 9.99
N ASN A 123 -2.43 3.59 10.56
CA ASN A 123 -2.68 2.53 11.53
C ASN A 123 -3.69 1.49 11.01
N VAL A 124 -3.34 0.79 9.94
CA VAL A 124 -4.14 -0.32 9.39
C VAL A 124 -4.58 -1.26 10.51
N LYS A 125 -5.88 -1.51 10.63
CA LYS A 125 -6.49 -2.30 11.72
C LYS A 125 -7.09 -3.61 11.24
N LEU A 126 -7.47 -3.70 9.98
CA LEU A 126 -8.17 -4.83 9.40
C LEU A 126 -7.30 -5.52 8.35
N THR A 127 -7.45 -6.84 8.24
CA THR A 127 -6.83 -7.64 7.18
C THR A 127 -7.89 -8.45 6.43
N PRO A 128 -7.75 -8.61 5.11
CA PRO A 128 -6.73 -7.97 4.28
C PRO A 128 -7.01 -6.48 4.08
N THR A 129 -5.95 -5.69 3.96
CA THR A 129 -6.02 -4.29 3.51
C THR A 129 -4.92 -4.06 2.49
N SER A 130 -5.28 -3.57 1.31
CA SER A 130 -4.35 -3.27 0.23
C SER A 130 -4.30 -1.78 -0.04
N ILE A 131 -3.09 -1.22 -0.04
CA ILE A 131 -2.82 0.19 -0.32
C ILE A 131 -2.05 0.28 -1.63
N ILE A 132 -2.56 1.08 -2.57
CA ILE A 132 -1.95 1.27 -3.87
C ILE A 132 -1.23 2.62 -3.89
N LEU A 133 0.05 2.60 -4.26
CA LEU A 133 0.87 3.78 -4.49
C LEU A 133 1.05 3.99 -5.98
N ASP A 134 1.06 5.25 -6.40
CA ASP A 134 1.47 5.64 -7.75
C ASP A 134 3.00 5.58 -7.93
N GLU A 135 3.47 5.89 -9.13
CA GLU A 135 4.89 5.91 -9.50
C GLU A 135 5.73 6.94 -8.71
N ASN A 136 5.10 7.86 -8.01
CA ASN A 136 5.75 8.89 -7.19
C ASN A 136 5.70 8.53 -5.68
N GLY A 137 5.08 7.39 -5.32
CA GLY A 137 4.92 6.92 -3.95
C GLY A 137 3.78 7.60 -3.18
N TYR A 138 2.81 8.20 -3.88
CA TYR A 138 1.59 8.71 -3.25
C TYR A 138 0.51 7.63 -3.17
N VAL A 139 -0.21 7.61 -2.05
CA VAL A 139 -1.36 6.72 -1.89
C VAL A 139 -2.50 7.20 -2.81
N ILE A 140 -2.89 6.35 -3.76
CA ILE A 140 -3.98 6.64 -4.71
C ILE A 140 -5.24 5.82 -4.44
N ASN A 141 -5.12 4.71 -3.72
CA ASN A 141 -6.29 3.91 -3.34
C ASN A 141 -6.00 3.07 -2.09
N THR A 142 -7.07 2.73 -1.36
CA THR A 142 -7.05 1.77 -0.25
C THR A 142 -8.25 0.85 -0.38
N ILE A 143 -8.00 -0.46 -0.38
CA ILE A 143 -9.00 -1.52 -0.44
C ILE A 143 -8.99 -2.21 0.92
N ILE A 144 -10.12 -2.22 1.62
CA ILE A 144 -10.31 -2.96 2.88
C ILE A 144 -11.16 -4.18 2.58
N GLY A 145 -10.67 -5.36 2.92
CA GLY A 145 -11.23 -6.64 2.53
C GLY A 145 -10.56 -7.20 1.27
N GLU A 146 -11.08 -8.34 0.79
CA GLU A 146 -10.53 -9.06 -0.36
C GLU A 146 -10.59 -8.22 -1.64
N ILE A 147 -9.55 -8.32 -2.48
CA ILE A 147 -9.48 -7.61 -3.76
C ILE A 147 -10.39 -8.30 -4.79
N ASP A 148 -11.26 -7.53 -5.45
CA ASP A 148 -11.85 -7.95 -6.72
C ASP A 148 -10.80 -7.80 -7.83
N PHE A 149 -10.12 -8.89 -8.17
CA PHE A 149 -9.04 -8.88 -9.16
C PHE A 149 -9.51 -8.52 -10.57
N ASN A 150 -10.77 -8.77 -10.92
CA ASN A 150 -11.32 -8.37 -12.21
C ASN A 150 -11.39 -6.84 -12.33
N GLU A 151 -11.87 -6.18 -11.29
CA GLU A 151 -11.89 -4.71 -11.24
C GLU A 151 -10.50 -4.12 -11.03
N PHE A 152 -9.71 -4.71 -10.14
CA PHE A 152 -8.36 -4.25 -9.84
C PHE A 152 -7.47 -4.25 -11.08
N ASN A 153 -7.40 -5.36 -11.82
CA ASN A 153 -6.57 -5.49 -13.01
C ASN A 153 -6.98 -4.51 -14.13
N LYS A 154 -8.28 -4.22 -14.29
CA LYS A 154 -8.76 -3.17 -15.22
C LYS A 154 -8.24 -1.79 -14.85
N LYS A 155 -8.16 -1.45 -13.56
CA LYS A 155 -7.59 -0.18 -13.08
C LYS A 155 -6.08 -0.18 -13.19
N LEU A 156 -5.42 -1.28 -12.82
CA LEU A 156 -3.97 -1.44 -12.86
C LEU A 156 -3.40 -1.22 -14.27
N ILE A 157 -4.01 -1.81 -15.30
CA ILE A 157 -3.59 -1.62 -16.70
C ILE A 157 -3.60 -0.13 -17.12
N LYS A 158 -4.47 0.68 -16.54
CA LYS A 158 -4.51 2.12 -16.84
C LYS A 158 -3.41 2.90 -16.12
N LEU A 159 -2.96 2.39 -14.97
CA LEU A 159 -1.89 3.01 -14.17
C LEU A 159 -0.49 2.64 -14.70
N LEU A 160 -0.35 1.47 -15.32
CA LEU A 160 0.93 0.96 -15.86
C LEU A 160 1.26 1.50 -17.26
N LYS A 161 0.45 2.38 -17.84
CA LYS A 161 0.67 3.04 -19.15
C LYS A 161 1.39 4.36 -18.99
#